data_ea59260d37765c94bdb37067fed55388
#
_entry.id   ea59260d37765c94bdb37067fed55388
#
_cell.length_a   1.000
_cell.length_b   1.000
_cell.length_c   1.000
_cell.angle_alpha   90.00
_cell.angle_beta   90.00
_cell.angle_gamma   90.00
#
_symmetry.space_group_name_H-M   'P 1'
#
loop_
_entity.id
_entity.type
_entity.pdbx_description
1 polymer ?
#
loop_
_entity_poly.entity_id
_entity_poly.type
_entity_poly.pdbx_seq_one_letter_code
_entity_poly.pdbx_strand_id
1 'polypeptide(L)'
;FGIFDGWRNDDKKGWRRIWKRLIDLEPGEFAVIEFVIPRNAKFHRKFFSMLNFAFDSWEPGRMRKTYKGKEVSKNFKRFRKDVLIMAGFYDQTFDLKGRMKLEAHSISFANMDDAEFERVYSAVASVILEHVLTGYSGREELDRVVDQMIGYL
;
A
#
# COMPACT_ATOMS: atom_id res chain seq x y z
N PHE A 1 23.87 -24.72 -8.10
CA PHE A 1 24.35 -23.67 -7.18
C PHE A 1 24.51 -22.40 -7.99
N GLY A 2 23.56 -21.48 -7.89
CA GLY A 2 23.68 -20.15 -8.49
C GLY A 2 24.42 -19.24 -7.52
N ILE A 3 25.56 -18.71 -7.95
CA ILE A 3 26.26 -17.64 -7.26
C ILE A 3 25.51 -16.35 -7.62
N PHE A 4 24.82 -15.76 -6.64
CA PHE A 4 24.20 -14.45 -6.81
C PHE A 4 25.27 -13.38 -6.64
N ASP A 5 25.83 -12.93 -7.77
CA ASP A 5 26.75 -11.81 -7.79
C ASP A 5 25.91 -10.55 -8.15
N GLY A 6 25.77 -9.62 -7.23
CA GLY A 6 25.13 -8.35 -7.54
C GLY A 6 24.13 -7.77 -6.54
N TRP A 7 24.24 -8.07 -5.28
CA TRP A 7 23.39 -7.45 -4.26
C TRP A 7 23.94 -6.11 -3.80
N ARG A 8 23.21 -5.05 -4.04
CA ARG A 8 23.50 -3.75 -3.43
C ARG A 8 23.31 -3.80 -1.90
N ASN A 9 24.27 -3.21 -1.22
CA ASN A 9 24.58 -3.34 0.21
C ASN A 9 23.57 -2.67 1.18
N ASP A 10 22.45 -2.15 0.70
CA ASP A 10 21.64 -1.20 1.47
C ASP A 10 20.64 -1.85 2.42
N ASP A 11 20.34 -3.15 2.27
CA ASP A 11 19.44 -3.86 3.17
C ASP A 11 20.07 -5.06 3.90
N LYS A 12 21.19 -4.82 4.54
CA LYS A 12 21.89 -5.84 5.36
C LYS A 12 21.03 -6.42 6.49
N LYS A 13 20.02 -5.69 6.97
CA LYS A 13 19.16 -6.15 8.08
C LYS A 13 18.08 -7.13 7.61
N GLY A 14 17.49 -6.93 6.43
CA GLY A 14 16.51 -7.84 5.83
C GLY A 14 17.11 -9.18 5.51
N TRP A 15 18.30 -9.17 4.88
CA TRP A 15 19.05 -10.37 4.53
C TRP A 15 19.48 -11.20 5.72
N ARG A 16 19.96 -10.59 6.78
CA ARG A 16 20.35 -11.32 8.00
C ARG A 16 19.18 -12.09 8.62
N ARG A 17 17.96 -11.58 8.51
CA ARG A 17 16.75 -12.27 8.99
C ARG A 17 16.39 -13.48 8.14
N ILE A 18 16.44 -13.35 6.82
CA ILE A 18 16.16 -14.44 5.88
C ILE A 18 17.27 -15.51 6.00
N TRP A 19 18.53 -15.08 5.99
CA TRP A 19 19.67 -15.98 6.11
C TRP A 19 19.67 -16.77 7.42
N LYS A 20 19.34 -16.11 8.54
CA LYS A 20 19.23 -16.80 9.84
C LYS A 20 18.17 -17.90 9.82
N ARG A 21 17.01 -17.66 9.21
CA ARG A 21 15.95 -18.67 9.06
C ARG A 21 16.34 -19.82 8.12
N LEU A 22 17.14 -19.54 7.08
CA LEU A 22 17.61 -20.57 6.15
C LEU A 22 18.69 -21.47 6.77
N ILE A 23 19.50 -20.94 7.68
CA ILE A 23 20.52 -21.70 8.40
C ILE A 23 19.88 -22.61 9.47
N ASP A 24 18.74 -22.21 10.02
CA ASP A 24 18.02 -22.98 11.04
C ASP A 24 17.17 -24.15 10.45
N LEU A 25 17.26 -24.43 9.13
CA LEU A 25 16.59 -25.58 8.51
C LEU A 25 17.30 -26.88 8.82
N GLU A 26 16.56 -27.86 9.31
CA GLU A 26 17.08 -29.20 9.55
C GLU A 26 17.11 -30.04 8.26
N PRO A 27 17.94 -31.11 8.20
CA PRO A 27 17.96 -32.01 7.06
C PRO A 27 16.59 -32.65 6.83
N GLY A 28 16.02 -32.40 5.64
CA GLY A 28 14.67 -32.90 5.27
C GLY A 28 13.57 -31.83 5.35
N GLU A 29 13.85 -30.66 5.88
CA GLU A 29 12.94 -29.51 5.83
C GLU A 29 13.07 -28.75 4.51
N PHE A 30 11.96 -28.23 4.02
CA PHE A 30 11.89 -27.46 2.77
C PHE A 30 11.41 -26.03 3.08
N ALA A 31 12.12 -25.04 2.55
CA ALA A 31 11.64 -23.66 2.51
C ALA A 31 11.26 -23.28 1.08
N VAL A 32 10.05 -22.77 0.89
CA VAL A 32 9.63 -22.14 -0.36
C VAL A 32 9.89 -20.65 -0.22
N ILE A 33 10.77 -20.11 -1.06
CA ILE A 33 11.08 -18.67 -1.08
C ILE A 33 10.58 -18.12 -2.41
N GLU A 34 9.57 -17.25 -2.33
CA GLU A 34 9.08 -16.49 -3.47
C GLU A 34 9.80 -15.15 -3.52
N PHE A 35 10.59 -14.94 -4.58
CA PHE A 35 11.23 -13.66 -4.85
C PHE A 35 10.34 -12.84 -5.78
N VAL A 36 9.70 -11.82 -5.24
CA VAL A 36 9.01 -10.83 -6.04
C VAL A 36 9.94 -9.63 -6.22
N ILE A 37 10.49 -9.47 -7.42
CA ILE A 37 11.21 -8.25 -7.78
C ILE A 37 10.15 -7.25 -8.26
N PRO A 38 9.84 -6.19 -7.50
CA PRO A 38 8.86 -5.21 -7.96
C PRO A 38 9.42 -4.51 -9.21
N ARG A 39 8.78 -4.72 -10.35
CA ARG A 39 9.14 -4.09 -11.64
C ARG A 39 9.18 -2.56 -11.52
N ASN A 40 8.36 -1.99 -10.64
CA ASN A 40 8.19 -0.57 -10.46
C ASN A 40 8.21 -0.17 -8.97
N ALA A 41 9.36 -0.33 -8.32
CA ALA A 41 9.57 0.14 -6.94
C ALA A 41 9.28 1.65 -6.80
N LYS A 42 9.50 2.44 -7.86
CA LYS A 42 9.17 3.86 -7.92
C LYS A 42 7.66 4.08 -7.80
N PHE A 43 6.83 3.33 -8.53
CA PHE A 43 5.37 3.42 -8.46
C PHE A 43 4.85 3.04 -7.08
N HIS A 44 5.34 1.94 -6.53
CA HIS A 44 4.99 1.53 -5.17
C HIS A 44 5.30 2.65 -4.17
N ARG A 45 6.50 3.22 -4.23
CA ARG A 45 6.90 4.30 -3.33
C ARG A 45 6.00 5.53 -3.49
N LYS A 46 5.78 6.00 -4.72
CA LYS A 46 4.94 7.17 -5.01
C LYS A 46 3.51 6.97 -4.49
N PHE A 47 2.90 5.83 -4.79
CA PHE A 47 1.54 5.52 -4.37
C PHE A 47 1.40 5.47 -2.84
N PHE A 48 2.30 4.78 -2.15
CA PHE A 48 2.23 4.67 -0.69
C PHE A 48 2.60 5.96 0.03
N SER A 49 3.50 6.79 -0.53
CA SER A 49 3.78 8.12 0.01
C SER A 49 2.53 9.00 -0.02
N MET A 50 1.82 9.02 -1.15
CA MET A 50 0.54 9.73 -1.26
C MET A 50 -0.51 9.23 -0.25
N LEU A 51 -0.68 7.92 -0.13
CA LEU A 51 -1.65 7.33 0.81
C LEU A 51 -1.30 7.61 2.28
N ASN A 52 -0.02 7.55 2.66
CA ASN A 52 0.42 7.85 4.02
C ASN A 52 0.18 9.32 4.34
N PHE A 53 0.56 10.22 3.44
CA PHE A 53 0.31 11.65 3.59
C PHE A 53 -1.18 11.95 3.78
N ALA A 54 -2.04 11.35 2.95
CA ALA A 54 -3.49 11.50 3.09
C ALA A 54 -4.01 10.91 4.41
N PHE A 55 -3.51 9.76 4.82
CA PHE A 55 -3.90 9.11 6.08
C PHE A 55 -3.52 9.93 7.30
N ASP A 56 -2.33 10.52 7.31
CA ASP A 56 -1.86 11.37 8.40
C ASP A 56 -2.70 12.64 8.52
N SER A 57 -3.06 13.22 7.37
CA SER A 57 -3.91 14.43 7.28
C SER A 57 -5.40 14.16 7.53
N TRP A 58 -5.83 12.89 7.43
CA TRP A 58 -7.23 12.52 7.54
C TRP A 58 -7.72 12.55 8.98
N GLU A 59 -8.70 13.42 9.26
CA GLU A 59 -9.41 13.45 10.53
C GLU A 59 -10.86 12.98 10.35
N PRO A 60 -11.21 11.79 10.89
CA PRO A 60 -12.59 11.31 10.83
C PRO A 60 -13.52 12.25 11.61
N GLY A 61 -14.42 12.94 10.93
CA GLY A 61 -15.23 14.06 11.47
C GLY A 61 -16.21 13.71 12.61
N ARG A 62 -16.45 12.45 12.88
CA ARG A 62 -17.28 11.96 14.01
C ARG A 62 -16.69 10.67 14.57
N MET A 63 -15.58 10.78 15.27
CA MET A 63 -15.05 9.62 15.97
C MET A 63 -15.90 9.32 17.21
N ARG A 64 -16.62 8.21 17.18
CA ARG A 64 -16.92 7.52 18.45
C ARG A 64 -15.60 6.95 18.94
N LYS A 65 -15.04 7.57 19.97
CA LYS A 65 -13.76 7.13 20.54
C LYS A 65 -13.83 5.71 21.11
N THR A 66 -15.05 5.19 21.37
CA THR A 66 -15.27 3.86 21.90
C THR A 66 -16.46 3.16 21.25
N TYR A 67 -16.30 1.87 20.97
CA TYR A 67 -17.36 0.96 20.55
C TYR A 67 -17.34 -0.29 21.45
N LYS A 68 -18.43 -0.55 22.15
CA LYS A 68 -18.54 -1.66 23.14
C LYS A 68 -17.40 -1.65 24.16
N GLY A 69 -17.03 -0.48 24.68
CA GLY A 69 -15.96 -0.30 25.66
C GLY A 69 -14.53 -0.40 25.12
N LYS A 70 -14.35 -0.58 23.81
CA LYS A 70 -13.03 -0.61 23.16
C LYS A 70 -12.78 0.68 22.41
N GLU A 71 -11.54 1.18 22.48
CA GLU A 71 -11.10 2.34 21.73
C GLU A 71 -11.17 2.09 20.23
N VAL A 72 -11.62 3.10 19.48
CA VAL A 72 -11.65 3.09 18.01
C VAL A 72 -10.57 4.03 17.52
N SER A 73 -9.61 3.50 16.77
CA SER A 73 -8.49 4.26 16.20
C SER A 73 -8.51 4.23 14.67
N LYS A 74 -7.79 5.19 14.05
CA LYS A 74 -7.53 5.18 12.61
C LYS A 74 -6.76 3.91 12.24
N ASN A 75 -7.10 3.29 11.10
CA ASN A 75 -6.42 2.11 10.59
C ASN A 75 -6.04 2.30 9.13
N PHE A 76 -4.75 2.34 8.83
CA PHE A 76 -4.23 2.57 7.48
C PHE A 76 -4.69 1.51 6.47
N LYS A 77 -4.72 0.22 6.87
CA LYS A 77 -5.16 -0.86 5.98
C LYS A 77 -6.63 -0.67 5.58
N ARG A 78 -7.48 -0.23 6.51
CA ARG A 78 -8.88 0.07 6.25
C ARG A 78 -9.02 1.30 5.37
N PHE A 79 -8.34 2.40 5.71
CA PHE A 79 -8.33 3.63 4.92
C PHE A 79 -7.96 3.37 3.46
N ARG A 80 -6.84 2.64 3.22
CA ARG A 80 -6.42 2.27 1.87
C ARG A 80 -7.51 1.52 1.09
N LYS A 81 -8.16 0.54 1.74
CA LYS A 81 -9.25 -0.21 1.10
C LYS A 81 -10.43 0.68 0.75
N ASP A 82 -10.82 1.57 1.64
CA ASP A 82 -11.95 2.49 1.40
C ASP A 82 -11.63 3.45 0.26
N VAL A 83 -10.43 4.02 0.19
CA VAL A 83 -10.01 4.89 -0.91
C VAL A 83 -10.02 4.14 -2.26
N LEU A 84 -9.55 2.89 -2.28
CA LEU A 84 -9.59 2.07 -3.50
C LEU A 84 -11.02 1.75 -3.96
N ILE A 85 -11.91 1.43 -3.03
CA ILE A 85 -13.33 1.21 -3.34
C ILE A 85 -13.95 2.47 -3.92
N MET A 86 -13.70 3.63 -3.30
CA MET A 86 -14.21 4.92 -3.80
C MET A 86 -13.62 5.30 -5.16
N ALA A 87 -12.37 4.90 -5.43
CA ALA A 87 -11.73 5.08 -6.73
C ALA A 87 -12.20 4.08 -7.82
N GLY A 88 -13.12 3.16 -7.49
CA GLY A 88 -13.69 2.20 -8.44
C GLY A 88 -12.90 0.89 -8.59
N PHE A 89 -11.90 0.64 -7.72
CA PHE A 89 -11.10 -0.60 -7.76
C PHE A 89 -11.59 -1.61 -6.72
N TYR A 90 -12.67 -2.31 -7.05
CA TYR A 90 -13.29 -3.28 -6.15
C TYR A 90 -14.03 -4.40 -6.88
N ASP A 91 -14.17 -5.52 -6.19
CA ASP A 91 -15.06 -6.62 -6.55
C ASP A 91 -16.33 -6.59 -5.69
N GLN A 92 -17.44 -7.03 -6.27
CA GLN A 92 -18.69 -7.24 -5.55
C GLN A 92 -18.75 -8.67 -5.05
N THR A 93 -18.87 -8.86 -3.74
CA THR A 93 -18.87 -10.17 -3.09
C THR A 93 -20.09 -10.30 -2.17
N PHE A 94 -20.39 -11.53 -1.73
CA PHE A 94 -21.40 -11.76 -0.71
C PHE A 94 -20.77 -12.16 0.62
N ASP A 95 -21.29 -11.64 1.73
CA ASP A 95 -20.94 -12.15 3.06
C ASP A 95 -21.70 -13.46 3.35
N LEU A 96 -21.35 -14.12 4.46
CA LEU A 96 -22.02 -15.38 4.89
C LEU A 96 -23.53 -15.23 5.12
N LYS A 97 -24.05 -14.02 5.23
CA LYS A 97 -25.48 -13.72 5.39
C LYS A 97 -26.16 -13.38 4.07
N GLY A 98 -25.45 -13.53 2.94
CA GLY A 98 -25.96 -13.18 1.61
C GLY A 98 -26.06 -11.69 1.33
N ARG A 99 -25.44 -10.82 2.12
CA ARG A 99 -25.43 -9.38 1.89
C ARG A 99 -24.28 -9.00 0.98
N MET A 100 -24.55 -8.17 -0.03
CA MET A 100 -23.52 -7.66 -0.92
C MET A 100 -22.51 -6.80 -0.15
N LYS A 101 -21.23 -7.01 -0.44
CA LYS A 101 -20.10 -6.23 0.06
C LYS A 101 -19.15 -5.88 -1.07
N LEU A 102 -18.48 -4.76 -0.92
CA LEU A 102 -17.39 -4.34 -1.79
C LEU A 102 -16.05 -4.75 -1.17
N GLU A 103 -15.23 -5.43 -1.94
CA GLU A 103 -13.87 -5.80 -1.54
C GLU A 103 -12.87 -5.10 -2.46
N ALA A 104 -11.97 -4.31 -1.86
CA ALA A 104 -10.96 -3.57 -2.62
C ALA A 104 -10.01 -4.54 -3.34
N HIS A 105 -9.68 -4.22 -4.60
CA HIS A 105 -8.69 -4.98 -5.36
C HIS A 105 -7.34 -5.04 -4.65
N SER A 106 -6.66 -6.16 -4.81
CA SER A 106 -5.25 -6.26 -4.47
C SER A 106 -4.42 -5.61 -5.57
N ILE A 107 -3.77 -4.50 -5.26
CA ILE A 107 -2.93 -3.80 -6.23
C ILE A 107 -1.54 -4.45 -6.26
N SER A 108 -1.19 -5.00 -7.41
CA SER A 108 0.13 -5.59 -7.66
C SER A 108 0.91 -4.70 -8.63
N PHE A 109 1.72 -3.78 -8.10
CA PHE A 109 2.56 -2.90 -8.91
C PHE A 109 3.64 -3.65 -9.71
N ALA A 110 3.96 -4.88 -9.35
CA ALA A 110 4.93 -5.70 -10.05
C ALA A 110 4.51 -6.03 -11.50
N ASN A 111 3.19 -6.08 -11.73
CA ASN A 111 2.60 -6.47 -13.02
C ASN A 111 1.98 -5.30 -13.78
N MET A 112 1.96 -4.09 -13.18
CA MET A 112 1.40 -2.90 -13.82
C MET A 112 2.39 -2.26 -14.80
N ASP A 113 1.89 -1.85 -15.95
CA ASP A 113 2.59 -0.91 -16.82
C ASP A 113 2.38 0.54 -16.35
N ASP A 114 3.03 1.48 -17.05
CA ASP A 114 2.96 2.91 -16.72
C ASP A 114 1.55 3.49 -16.89
N ALA A 115 0.80 3.03 -17.89
CA ALA A 115 -0.55 3.52 -18.16
C ALA A 115 -1.55 2.99 -17.11
N GLU A 116 -1.43 1.74 -16.71
CA GLU A 116 -2.23 1.15 -15.63
C GLU A 116 -1.95 1.82 -14.29
N PHE A 117 -0.68 2.05 -13.97
CA PHE A 117 -0.30 2.78 -12.77
C PHE A 117 -0.90 4.19 -12.76
N GLU A 118 -0.75 4.94 -13.86
CA GLU A 118 -1.27 6.30 -13.94
C GLU A 118 -2.79 6.34 -13.77
N ARG A 119 -3.50 5.39 -14.33
CA ARG A 119 -4.95 5.26 -14.14
C ARG A 119 -5.34 5.05 -12.67
N VAL A 120 -4.69 4.10 -11.99
CA VAL A 120 -4.94 3.81 -10.57
C VAL A 120 -4.56 5.01 -9.70
N TYR A 121 -3.37 5.55 -9.92
CA TYR A 121 -2.85 6.68 -9.17
C TYR A 121 -3.73 7.92 -9.32
N SER A 122 -4.15 8.24 -10.55
CA SER A 122 -5.01 9.38 -10.85
C SER A 122 -6.38 9.26 -10.18
N ALA A 123 -7.02 8.10 -10.28
CA ALA A 123 -8.33 7.88 -9.64
C ALA A 123 -8.25 7.97 -8.12
N VAL A 124 -7.23 7.38 -7.51
CA VAL A 124 -6.99 7.44 -6.06
C VAL A 124 -6.66 8.87 -5.61
N ALA A 125 -5.84 9.61 -6.36
CA ALA A 125 -5.51 11.01 -6.07
C ALA A 125 -6.77 11.89 -6.10
N SER A 126 -7.67 11.67 -7.06
CA SER A 126 -8.96 12.40 -7.15
C SER A 126 -9.81 12.18 -5.90
N VAL A 127 -9.97 10.92 -5.45
CA VAL A 127 -10.70 10.60 -4.22
C VAL A 127 -10.06 11.25 -2.99
N ILE A 128 -8.74 11.23 -2.89
CA ILE A 128 -8.02 11.85 -1.78
C ILE A 128 -8.22 13.37 -1.75
N LEU A 129 -8.13 14.03 -2.90
CA LEU A 129 -8.34 15.49 -3.00
C LEU A 129 -9.79 15.87 -2.68
N GLU A 130 -10.76 15.08 -3.10
CA GLU A 130 -12.19 15.35 -2.86
C GLU A 130 -12.59 15.14 -1.41
N HIS A 131 -12.06 14.11 -0.73
CA HIS A 131 -12.59 13.66 0.55
C HIS A 131 -11.66 13.85 1.75
N VAL A 132 -10.36 14.07 1.51
CA VAL A 132 -9.34 14.13 2.57
C VAL A 132 -8.55 15.44 2.53
N LEU A 133 -7.94 15.73 1.38
CA LEU A 133 -7.05 16.88 1.19
C LEU A 133 -7.78 18.03 0.48
N THR A 134 -8.95 18.38 0.99
CA THR A 134 -9.86 19.37 0.38
C THR A 134 -9.30 20.80 0.30
N GLY A 135 -8.21 21.08 1.00
CA GLY A 135 -7.51 22.38 0.95
C GLY A 135 -6.47 22.50 -0.16
N TYR A 136 -6.22 21.42 -0.91
CA TYR A 136 -5.27 21.42 -2.02
C TYR A 136 -5.94 21.86 -3.31
N SER A 137 -5.24 22.64 -4.12
CA SER A 137 -5.80 23.23 -5.36
C SER A 137 -5.97 22.22 -6.49
N GLY A 138 -5.32 21.03 -6.38
CA GLY A 138 -5.47 19.95 -7.35
C GLY A 138 -4.31 18.96 -7.37
N ARG A 139 -4.33 18.15 -8.43
CA ARG A 139 -3.38 17.04 -8.63
C ARG A 139 -1.93 17.48 -8.68
N GLU A 140 -1.63 18.59 -9.34
CA GLU A 140 -0.25 19.08 -9.50
C GLU A 140 0.39 19.47 -8.17
N GLU A 141 -0.38 20.06 -7.28
CA GLU A 141 0.09 20.42 -5.94
C GLU A 141 0.34 19.16 -5.10
N LEU A 142 -0.57 18.20 -5.14
CA LEU A 142 -0.41 16.91 -4.46
C LEU A 142 0.83 16.17 -4.95
N ASP A 143 1.03 16.07 -6.27
CA ASP A 143 2.19 15.41 -6.86
C ASP A 143 3.51 16.07 -6.46
N ARG A 144 3.54 17.39 -6.40
CA ARG A 144 4.73 18.15 -5.92
C ARG A 144 5.09 17.79 -4.49
N VAL A 145 4.11 17.74 -3.61
CA VAL A 145 4.32 17.35 -2.20
C VAL A 145 4.79 15.91 -2.08
N VAL A 146 4.15 14.98 -2.79
CA VAL A 146 4.53 13.57 -2.79
C VAL A 146 5.95 13.37 -3.34
N ASP A 147 6.31 14.04 -4.42
CA ASP A 147 7.64 13.94 -5.03
C ASP A 147 8.73 14.55 -4.11
N GLN A 148 8.42 15.61 -3.37
CA GLN A 148 9.31 16.13 -2.32
C GLN A 148 9.51 15.10 -1.21
N MET A 149 8.45 14.49 -0.70
CA MET A 149 8.55 13.46 0.35
C MET A 149 9.44 12.28 -0.09
N ILE A 150 9.34 11.87 -1.36
CA ILE A 150 10.17 10.78 -1.91
C ILE A 150 11.64 11.22 -2.03
N GLY A 151 11.89 12.47 -2.35
CA GLY A 151 13.24 13.03 -2.47
C GLY A 151 13.99 13.16 -1.15
N TYR A 152 13.29 13.16 -0.01
CA TYR A 152 13.87 13.18 1.33
C TYR A 152 14.08 11.79 1.95
N LEU A 153 13.63 10.72 1.33
CA LEU A 153 13.77 9.32 1.75
C LEU A 153 14.88 8.59 0.99
#